data_3dd86c8ab4ffb80a23963e211e8118e3
#
_entry.id   3dd86c8ab4ffb80a23963e211e8118e3
#
_cell.length_a   1.000
_cell.length_b   1.000
_cell.length_c   1.000
_cell.angle_alpha   90.00
_cell.angle_beta   90.00
_cell.angle_gamma   90.00
#
_symmetry.space_group_name_H-M   'P 1'
#
loop_
_entity.id
_entity.type
_entity.pdbx_description
1 polymer ?
#
loop_
_entity_poly.entity_id
_entity_poly.type
_entity_poly.pdbx_seq_one_letter_code
_entity_poly.pdbx_strand_id
1 'polypeptide(L)'
;MQDFNDYMKLTRGYLRDYRKMEARIKAWAQEKVDLLRELSDVPVAISRYGGEPGGGSGDMNVVERQADNRIKLESRCKEIDDDTAELKRLMTKIENAVSSLEPETCQLVWEHYVDGIAWYGIADRLYLSSDCVRKRGQRALADIADILFGRKAQPYKPVVLIA
;
A
#
# COMPACT_ATOMS: atom_id res chain seq x y z
N MET A 1 -10.79 21.03 5.74
CA MET A 1 -10.48 21.21 4.31
C MET A 1 -8.98 21.00 4.17
N GLN A 2 -8.56 19.99 3.40
CA GLN A 2 -7.13 19.72 3.21
C GLN A 2 -6.55 20.77 2.25
N ASP A 3 -5.48 21.43 2.67
CA ASP A 3 -4.79 22.44 1.85
C ASP A 3 -3.86 21.77 0.81
N PHE A 4 -3.51 22.51 -0.26
CA PHE A 4 -2.53 22.09 -1.26
C PHE A 4 -1.25 21.49 -0.62
N ASN A 5 -0.75 22.12 0.44
CA ASN A 5 0.42 21.64 1.18
C ASN A 5 0.22 20.24 1.81
N ASP A 6 -1.01 19.89 2.16
CA ASP A 6 -1.31 18.58 2.74
C ASP A 6 -1.22 17.47 1.69
N TYR A 7 -1.70 17.72 0.47
CA TYR A 7 -1.57 16.77 -0.64
C TYR A 7 -0.11 16.59 -1.08
N MET A 8 0.69 17.65 -1.03
CA MET A 8 2.13 17.58 -1.27
C MET A 8 2.85 16.74 -0.21
N LYS A 9 2.48 16.88 1.07
CA LYS A 9 3.00 16.06 2.17
C LYS A 9 2.58 14.59 2.02
N LEU A 10 1.32 14.33 1.66
CA LEU A 10 0.81 12.98 1.42
C LEU A 10 1.55 12.31 0.27
N THR A 11 1.70 13.00 -0.86
CA THR A 11 2.44 12.48 -2.02
C THR A 11 3.88 12.13 -1.66
N ARG A 12 4.56 13.03 -0.95
CA ARG A 12 5.92 12.77 -0.45
C ARG A 12 5.96 11.58 0.49
N GLY A 13 4.97 11.46 1.37
CA GLY A 13 4.82 10.32 2.27
C GLY A 13 4.67 9.00 1.52
N TYR A 14 3.82 8.95 0.51
CA TYR A 14 3.61 7.76 -0.32
C TYR A 14 4.88 7.33 -1.05
N LEU A 15 5.60 8.27 -1.65
CA LEU A 15 6.87 7.97 -2.34
C LEU A 15 7.93 7.45 -1.34
N ARG A 16 8.10 8.12 -0.20
CA ARG A 16 9.05 7.71 0.84
C ARG A 16 8.75 6.33 1.40
N ASP A 17 7.48 6.01 1.56
CA ASP A 17 7.05 4.74 2.17
C ASP A 17 6.86 3.63 1.12
N TYR A 18 7.13 3.89 -0.16
CA TYR A 18 6.94 2.96 -1.27
C TYR A 18 7.65 1.61 -1.04
N ARG A 19 8.93 1.64 -0.65
CA ARG A 19 9.69 0.40 -0.34
C ARG A 19 9.12 -0.36 0.85
N LYS A 20 8.54 0.34 1.82
CA LYS A 20 7.85 -0.30 2.95
C LYS A 20 6.53 -0.94 2.50
N MET A 21 5.84 -0.36 1.54
CA MET A 21 4.63 -0.96 0.95
C MET A 21 4.98 -2.27 0.24
N GLU A 22 6.04 -2.31 -0.56
CA GLU A 22 6.55 -3.54 -1.18
C GLU A 22 6.88 -4.62 -0.13
N ALA A 23 7.61 -4.24 0.93
CA ALA A 23 7.98 -5.15 2.00
C ALA A 23 6.75 -5.68 2.75
N ARG A 24 5.74 -4.85 2.97
CA ARG A 24 4.48 -5.25 3.61
C ARG A 24 3.71 -6.27 2.79
N ILE A 25 3.60 -6.08 1.49
CA ILE A 25 2.97 -7.07 0.59
C ILE A 25 3.68 -8.42 0.65
N LYS A 26 5.02 -8.42 0.68
CA LYS A 26 5.81 -9.65 0.82
C LYS A 26 5.56 -10.34 2.17
N ALA A 27 5.52 -9.56 3.26
CA ALA A 27 5.24 -10.08 4.60
C ALA A 27 3.82 -10.68 4.69
N TRP A 28 2.82 -10.01 4.15
CA TRP A 28 1.44 -10.52 4.10
C TRP A 28 1.31 -11.77 3.24
N ALA A 29 2.03 -11.85 2.12
CA ALA A 29 2.06 -13.06 1.30
C ALA A 29 2.62 -14.25 2.08
N GLN A 30 3.67 -14.06 2.88
CA GLN A 30 4.22 -15.10 3.75
C GLN A 30 3.24 -15.49 4.87
N GLU A 31 2.66 -14.51 5.58
CA GLU A 31 1.65 -14.73 6.61
C GLU A 31 0.48 -15.58 6.06
N LYS A 32 0.01 -15.26 4.86
CA LYS A 32 -1.07 -16.02 4.22
C LYS A 32 -0.67 -17.46 3.94
N VAL A 33 0.56 -17.72 3.50
CA VAL A 33 1.05 -19.11 3.31
C VAL A 33 1.04 -19.87 4.62
N ASP A 34 1.45 -19.26 5.72
CA ASP A 34 1.49 -19.89 7.03
C ASP A 34 0.08 -20.16 7.55
N LEU A 35 -0.86 -19.23 7.40
CA LEU A 35 -2.28 -19.41 7.73
C LEU A 35 -2.93 -20.53 6.91
N LEU A 36 -2.62 -20.66 5.63
CA LEU A 36 -3.14 -21.73 4.77
C LEU A 36 -2.61 -23.11 5.19
N ARG A 37 -1.36 -23.20 5.65
CA ARG A 37 -0.84 -24.44 6.26
C ARG A 37 -1.62 -24.80 7.52
N GLU A 38 -1.78 -23.84 8.43
CA GLU A 38 -2.54 -24.04 9.66
C GLU A 38 -3.98 -24.48 9.37
N LEU A 39 -4.62 -23.87 8.35
CA LEU A 39 -5.95 -24.30 7.88
C LEU A 39 -5.99 -25.75 7.38
N SER A 40 -4.92 -26.21 6.70
CA SER A 40 -4.83 -27.58 6.20
C SER A 40 -4.65 -28.60 7.32
N ASP A 41 -4.04 -28.19 8.44
CA ASP A 41 -3.80 -29.03 9.60
C ASP A 41 -4.99 -29.08 10.56
N VAL A 42 -5.97 -28.18 10.43
CA VAL A 42 -7.22 -28.23 11.20
C VAL A 42 -8.12 -29.34 10.65
N PRO A 43 -8.44 -30.40 11.44
CA PRO A 43 -9.31 -31.47 10.99
C PRO A 43 -10.67 -30.89 10.54
N VAL A 44 -11.13 -31.30 9.36
CA VAL A 44 -12.51 -31.06 8.96
C VAL A 44 -13.40 -31.87 9.88
N ALA A 45 -14.18 -31.20 10.73
CA ALA A 45 -15.15 -31.84 11.57
C ALA A 45 -16.21 -32.54 10.68
N ILE A 46 -15.98 -33.82 10.36
CA ILE A 46 -16.98 -34.64 9.69
C ILE A 46 -18.01 -34.96 10.75
N SER A 47 -19.21 -34.37 10.66
CA SER A 47 -20.39 -34.82 11.38
C SER A 47 -20.62 -36.29 11.02
N ARG A 48 -20.13 -37.22 11.84
CA ARG A 48 -20.57 -38.60 11.78
C ARG A 48 -22.02 -38.64 12.28
N TYR A 49 -22.94 -38.49 11.35
CA TYR A 49 -24.31 -38.88 11.57
C TYR A 49 -24.34 -40.42 11.67
N GLY A 50 -24.46 -40.95 12.89
CA GLY A 50 -24.63 -42.38 13.10
C GLY A 50 -23.80 -42.91 14.26
N GLY A 51 -24.26 -42.74 15.47
CA GLY A 51 -23.70 -43.34 16.67
C GLY A 51 -24.54 -42.98 17.87
N GLU A 52 -24.95 -43.99 18.66
CA GLU A 52 -25.86 -43.97 19.79
C GLU A 52 -25.68 -42.78 20.77
N PRO A 53 -26.73 -42.37 21.52
CA PRO A 53 -26.65 -41.30 22.50
C PRO A 53 -25.93 -41.81 23.77
N GLY A 54 -24.62 -41.73 23.74
CA GLY A 54 -23.72 -41.97 24.88
C GLY A 54 -23.12 -40.63 25.30
N GLY A 55 -23.46 -40.14 26.49
CA GLY A 55 -23.11 -38.83 27.01
C GLY A 55 -21.63 -38.50 26.97
N GLY A 56 -21.35 -37.33 26.42
CA GLY A 56 -20.03 -36.69 26.40
C GLY A 56 -20.11 -35.26 26.02
N SER A 57 -20.41 -34.41 27.02
CA SER A 57 -20.39 -32.94 26.89
C SER A 57 -19.00 -32.36 26.48
N GLY A 58 -17.97 -33.19 26.33
CA GLY A 58 -16.62 -32.80 25.98
C GLY A 58 -16.35 -32.69 24.47
N ASP A 59 -17.00 -33.56 23.69
CA ASP A 59 -16.69 -33.69 22.25
C ASP A 59 -17.30 -32.58 21.40
N MET A 60 -18.48 -32.10 21.75
CA MET A 60 -19.12 -30.94 21.08
C MET A 60 -18.31 -29.65 21.25
N ASN A 61 -17.71 -29.47 22.42
CA ASN A 61 -16.90 -28.29 22.72
C ASN A 61 -15.57 -28.25 21.91
N VAL A 62 -15.01 -29.40 21.57
CA VAL A 62 -13.79 -29.51 20.74
C VAL A 62 -14.10 -29.19 19.28
N VAL A 63 -15.19 -29.77 18.75
CA VAL A 63 -15.65 -29.54 17.37
C VAL A 63 -16.01 -28.08 17.14
N GLU A 64 -16.72 -27.45 18.09
CA GLU A 64 -17.10 -26.06 18.06
C GLU A 64 -15.87 -25.14 18.06
N ARG A 65 -14.87 -25.40 18.92
CA ARG A 65 -13.61 -24.66 18.94
C ARG A 65 -12.80 -24.79 17.64
N GLN A 66 -12.78 -25.97 17.04
CA GLN A 66 -12.12 -26.20 15.76
C GLN A 66 -12.81 -25.44 14.63
N ALA A 67 -14.15 -25.41 14.60
CA ALA A 67 -14.93 -24.63 13.64
C ALA A 67 -14.67 -23.13 13.80
N ASP A 68 -14.68 -22.62 15.04
CA ASP A 68 -14.38 -21.21 15.33
C ASP A 68 -12.96 -20.82 14.92
N ASN A 69 -11.98 -21.68 15.19
CA ASN A 69 -10.60 -21.43 14.79
C ASN A 69 -10.47 -21.37 13.27
N ARG A 70 -11.11 -22.28 12.56
CA ARG A 70 -11.13 -22.30 11.10
C ARG A 70 -11.71 -21.01 10.51
N ILE A 71 -12.85 -20.54 11.05
CA ILE A 71 -13.50 -19.30 10.63
C ILE A 71 -12.57 -18.11 10.85
N LYS A 72 -11.85 -18.04 11.97
CA LYS A 72 -10.90 -16.97 12.26
C LYS A 72 -9.73 -16.97 11.27
N LEU A 73 -9.16 -18.12 10.96
CA LEU A 73 -8.07 -18.24 9.99
C LEU A 73 -8.52 -17.85 8.58
N GLU A 74 -9.70 -18.31 8.14
CA GLU A 74 -10.29 -17.95 6.85
C GLU A 74 -10.57 -16.45 6.76
N SER A 75 -11.12 -15.84 7.83
CA SER A 75 -11.35 -14.39 7.92
C SER A 75 -10.05 -13.61 7.81
N ARG A 76 -9.00 -14.04 8.50
CA ARG A 76 -7.68 -13.40 8.43
C ARG A 76 -7.07 -13.50 7.04
N CYS A 77 -7.17 -14.63 6.37
CA CYS A 77 -6.72 -14.77 4.98
C CYS A 77 -7.43 -13.78 4.05
N LYS A 78 -8.74 -13.61 4.23
CA LYS A 78 -9.53 -12.66 3.44
C LYS A 78 -9.12 -11.20 3.71
N GLU A 79 -8.92 -10.82 4.97
CA GLU A 79 -8.41 -9.49 5.32
C GLU A 79 -7.08 -9.19 4.64
N ILE A 80 -6.13 -10.14 4.67
CA ILE A 80 -4.85 -10.02 3.97
C ILE A 80 -5.03 -9.81 2.46
N ASP A 81 -5.97 -10.52 1.85
CA ASP A 81 -6.24 -10.36 0.42
C ASP A 81 -6.80 -8.97 0.09
N ASP A 82 -7.74 -8.51 0.89
CA ASP A 82 -8.38 -7.20 0.73
C ASP A 82 -7.36 -6.06 0.93
N ASP A 83 -6.58 -6.12 2.01
CA ASP A 83 -5.51 -5.14 2.32
C ASP A 83 -4.41 -5.14 1.25
N THR A 84 -4.01 -6.32 0.78
CA THR A 84 -3.01 -6.46 -0.30
C THR A 84 -3.52 -5.86 -1.60
N ALA A 85 -4.78 -6.09 -1.94
CA ALA A 85 -5.39 -5.54 -3.15
C ALA A 85 -5.48 -4.02 -3.09
N GLU A 86 -5.85 -3.44 -1.95
CA GLU A 86 -5.91 -2.01 -1.73
C GLU A 86 -4.53 -1.36 -1.85
N LEU A 87 -3.53 -1.92 -1.18
CA LEU A 87 -2.16 -1.41 -1.21
C LEU A 87 -1.57 -1.49 -2.62
N LYS A 88 -1.78 -2.58 -3.35
CA LYS A 88 -1.35 -2.72 -4.75
C LYS A 88 -2.01 -1.68 -5.66
N ARG A 89 -3.30 -1.39 -5.48
CA ARG A 89 -3.99 -0.34 -6.26
C ARG A 89 -3.35 1.03 -6.02
N LEU A 90 -3.01 1.35 -4.76
CA LEU A 90 -2.32 2.60 -4.43
C LEU A 90 -0.94 2.66 -5.09
N MET A 91 -0.16 1.60 -5.00
CA MET A 91 1.17 1.51 -5.61
C MET A 91 1.10 1.69 -7.12
N THR A 92 0.17 1.02 -7.79
CA THR A 92 -0.05 1.18 -9.24
C THR A 92 -0.42 2.63 -9.62
N LYS A 93 -1.22 3.31 -8.81
CA LYS A 93 -1.52 4.73 -9.04
C LYS A 93 -0.27 5.61 -8.91
N ILE A 94 0.59 5.35 -7.93
CA ILE A 94 1.86 6.05 -7.74
C ILE A 94 2.79 5.80 -8.93
N GLU A 95 2.96 4.55 -9.33
CA GLU A 95 3.79 4.16 -10.49
C GLU A 95 3.33 4.85 -11.77
N ASN A 96 2.04 4.83 -12.05
CA ASN A 96 1.45 5.48 -13.23
C ASN A 96 1.68 7.00 -13.19
N ALA A 97 1.50 7.63 -12.02
CA ALA A 97 1.73 9.07 -11.88
C ALA A 97 3.20 9.44 -12.10
N VAL A 98 4.14 8.66 -11.54
CA VAL A 98 5.57 8.90 -11.75
C VAL A 98 5.97 8.62 -13.20
N SER A 99 5.46 7.53 -13.79
CA SER A 99 5.77 7.14 -15.19
C SER A 99 5.24 8.12 -16.23
N SER A 100 4.31 9.00 -15.89
CA SER A 100 3.82 10.05 -16.77
C SER A 100 4.77 11.24 -16.91
N LEU A 101 5.79 11.32 -16.05
CA LEU A 101 6.82 12.36 -16.10
C LEU A 101 7.88 12.05 -17.18
N GLU A 102 8.66 13.04 -17.54
CA GLU A 102 9.83 12.83 -18.41
C GLU A 102 10.80 11.82 -17.77
N PRO A 103 11.48 10.97 -18.57
CA PRO A 103 12.34 9.88 -18.06
C PRO A 103 13.38 10.32 -17.03
N GLU A 104 14.07 11.44 -17.27
CA GLU A 104 15.04 11.98 -16.29
C GLU A 104 14.38 12.45 -14.99
N THR A 105 13.19 13.04 -15.09
CA THR A 105 12.43 13.50 -13.92
C THR A 105 11.86 12.30 -13.16
N CYS A 106 11.39 11.30 -13.86
CA CYS A 106 10.96 10.02 -13.28
C CYS A 106 12.09 9.39 -12.44
N GLN A 107 13.29 9.27 -13.02
CA GLN A 107 14.47 8.73 -12.33
C GLN A 107 14.83 9.58 -11.10
N LEU A 108 14.84 10.91 -11.22
CA LEU A 108 15.09 11.82 -10.11
C LEU A 108 14.09 11.63 -8.95
N VAL A 109 12.81 11.43 -9.26
CA VAL A 109 11.77 11.17 -8.25
C VAL A 109 12.03 9.88 -7.50
N TRP A 110 12.32 8.80 -8.22
CA TRP A 110 12.66 7.51 -7.59
C TRP A 110 13.90 7.63 -6.71
N GLU A 111 14.98 8.20 -7.23
CA GLU A 111 16.25 8.33 -6.51
C GLU A 111 16.10 9.16 -5.22
N HIS A 112 15.44 10.33 -5.31
CA HIS A 112 15.36 11.21 -4.14
C HIS A 112 14.27 10.79 -3.16
N TYR A 113 13.02 10.63 -3.63
CA TYR A 113 11.89 10.43 -2.72
C TYR A 113 11.72 8.99 -2.25
N VAL A 114 12.11 8.01 -3.06
CA VAL A 114 11.98 6.58 -2.74
C VAL A 114 13.26 6.01 -2.16
N ASP A 115 14.39 6.25 -2.83
CA ASP A 115 15.68 5.67 -2.43
C ASP A 115 16.48 6.58 -1.48
N GLY A 116 16.01 7.83 -1.25
CA GLY A 116 16.59 8.76 -0.26
C GLY A 116 17.91 9.40 -0.67
N ILE A 117 18.26 9.40 -1.97
CA ILE A 117 19.49 10.01 -2.46
C ILE A 117 19.40 11.53 -2.31
N ALA A 118 20.42 12.13 -1.74
CA ALA A 118 20.47 13.58 -1.53
C ALA A 118 20.55 14.35 -2.85
N TRP A 119 19.97 15.56 -2.89
CA TRP A 119 19.94 16.41 -4.09
C TRP A 119 21.32 16.66 -4.70
N TYR A 120 22.36 16.82 -3.87
CA TYR A 120 23.71 17.05 -4.37
C TYR A 120 24.28 15.83 -5.14
N GLY A 121 23.97 14.62 -4.71
CA GLY A 121 24.41 13.40 -5.41
C GLY A 121 23.74 13.23 -6.77
N ILE A 122 22.44 13.58 -6.87
CA ILE A 122 21.72 13.58 -8.15
C ILE A 122 22.22 14.70 -9.04
N ALA A 123 22.47 15.89 -8.48
CA ALA A 123 22.97 17.05 -9.20
C ALA A 123 24.35 16.81 -9.82
N ASP A 124 25.25 16.19 -9.07
CA ASP A 124 26.61 15.81 -9.53
C ASP A 124 26.52 14.86 -10.73
N ARG A 125 25.69 13.84 -10.66
CA ARG A 125 25.47 12.89 -11.75
C ARG A 125 24.86 13.51 -13.01
N LEU A 126 23.95 14.50 -12.84
CA LEU A 126 23.28 15.18 -13.94
C LEU A 126 24.04 16.41 -14.45
N TYR A 127 25.17 16.75 -13.86
CA TYR A 127 25.94 17.97 -14.16
C TYR A 127 25.10 19.25 -14.03
N LEU A 128 24.21 19.29 -13.03
CA LEU A 128 23.32 20.40 -12.72
C LEU A 128 23.61 20.96 -11.32
N SER A 129 23.11 22.16 -11.04
CA SER A 129 23.15 22.68 -9.67
C SER A 129 22.12 21.97 -8.77
N SER A 130 22.46 21.79 -7.49
CA SER A 130 21.55 21.18 -6.51
C SER A 130 20.22 21.94 -6.40
N ASP A 131 20.23 23.27 -6.58
CA ASP A 131 19.01 24.08 -6.56
C ASP A 131 18.11 23.81 -7.79
N CYS A 132 18.72 23.63 -8.96
CA CYS A 132 18.00 23.27 -10.19
C CYS A 132 17.31 21.91 -10.03
N VAL A 133 18.04 20.90 -9.56
CA VAL A 133 17.51 19.53 -9.34
C VAL A 133 16.41 19.55 -8.28
N ARG A 134 16.59 20.26 -7.18
CA ARG A 134 15.59 20.41 -6.13
C ARG A 134 14.29 21.06 -6.65
N LYS A 135 14.39 22.13 -7.43
CA LYS A 135 13.23 22.79 -8.03
C LYS A 135 12.50 21.86 -9.00
N ARG A 136 13.24 21.09 -9.81
CA ARG A 136 12.68 20.10 -10.72
C ARG A 136 11.93 19.01 -9.94
N GLY A 137 12.51 18.50 -8.84
CA GLY A 137 11.88 17.53 -7.96
C GLY A 137 10.61 18.06 -7.28
N GLN A 138 10.60 19.32 -6.86
CA GLN A 138 9.42 19.95 -6.28
C GLN A 138 8.28 20.11 -7.29
N ARG A 139 8.57 20.48 -8.54
CA ARG A 139 7.57 20.53 -9.61
C ARG A 139 7.01 19.13 -9.90
N ALA A 140 7.89 18.16 -10.05
CA ALA A 140 7.49 16.77 -10.26
C ALA A 140 6.57 16.25 -9.14
N LEU A 141 6.88 16.59 -7.88
CA LEU A 141 6.02 16.23 -6.74
C LEU A 141 4.63 16.87 -6.85
N ALA A 142 4.53 18.11 -7.33
CA ALA A 142 3.26 18.79 -7.55
C ALA A 142 2.46 18.13 -8.70
N ASP A 143 3.13 17.76 -9.79
CA ASP A 143 2.50 17.06 -10.92
C ASP A 143 1.97 15.69 -10.50
N ILE A 144 2.74 14.93 -9.71
CA ILE A 144 2.30 13.66 -9.15
C ILE A 144 1.09 13.85 -8.22
N ALA A 145 1.12 14.88 -7.36
CA ALA A 145 0.00 15.18 -6.47
C ALA A 145 -1.28 15.54 -7.27
N ASP A 146 -1.14 16.28 -8.36
CA ASP A 146 -2.27 16.61 -9.24
C ASP A 146 -2.85 15.36 -9.92
N ILE A 147 -2.00 14.44 -10.38
CA ILE A 147 -2.43 13.18 -10.98
C ILE A 147 -3.13 12.27 -9.93
N LEU A 148 -2.60 12.19 -8.71
CA LEU A 148 -3.16 11.33 -7.66
C LEU A 148 -4.48 11.86 -7.09
N PHE A 149 -4.61 13.17 -6.92
CA PHE A 149 -5.70 13.80 -6.19
C PHE A 149 -6.56 14.76 -7.05
N GLY A 150 -6.13 15.03 -8.28
CA GLY A 150 -6.84 15.91 -9.20
C GLY A 150 -6.93 17.37 -8.70
N ARG A 151 -8.03 18.02 -9.00
CA ARG A 151 -8.24 19.45 -8.66
C ARG A 151 -8.05 19.80 -7.18
N LYS A 152 -8.19 18.84 -6.29
CA LYS A 152 -8.00 19.02 -4.84
C LYS A 152 -6.55 19.36 -4.50
N ALA A 153 -5.60 18.89 -5.29
CA ALA A 153 -4.17 19.12 -5.09
C ALA A 153 -3.63 20.34 -5.87
N GLN A 154 -4.50 21.09 -6.54
CA GLN A 154 -4.06 22.31 -7.24
C GLN A 154 -4.06 23.50 -6.28
N PRO A 155 -3.04 24.39 -6.36
CA PRO A 155 -3.08 25.62 -5.61
C PRO A 155 -4.27 26.47 -6.07
N TYR A 156 -5.04 26.98 -5.10
CA TYR A 156 -6.15 27.88 -5.38
C TYR A 156 -5.62 29.08 -6.18
N LYS A 157 -5.94 29.14 -7.47
CA LYS A 157 -5.74 30.35 -8.27
C LYS A 157 -7.04 31.16 -8.17
N PRO A 158 -7.05 32.33 -7.52
CA PRO A 158 -8.22 33.18 -7.56
C PRO A 158 -8.50 33.51 -9.03
N VAL A 159 -9.72 33.20 -9.47
CA VAL A 159 -10.19 33.62 -10.81
C VAL A 159 -10.26 35.14 -10.77
N VAL A 160 -9.32 35.84 -11.40
CA VAL A 160 -9.42 37.25 -11.63
C VAL A 160 -10.47 37.42 -12.75
N LEU A 161 -11.70 37.73 -12.34
CA LEU A 161 -12.73 38.19 -13.27
C LEU A 161 -12.26 39.55 -13.78
N ILE A 162 -11.70 39.56 -14.97
CA ILE A 162 -11.46 40.79 -15.69
C ILE A 162 -12.86 41.28 -16.12
N ALA A 163 -13.29 42.34 -15.47
CA ALA A 163 -14.51 43.05 -15.82
C ALA A 163 -14.32 43.84 -17.12
#